data_960bb0a108b1ede2c36fae6cecd8f49c
#
_entry.id   960bb0a108b1ede2c36fae6cecd8f49c
#
_cell.length_a   1.000
_cell.length_b   1.000
_cell.length_c   1.000
_cell.angle_alpha   90.00
_cell.angle_beta   90.00
_cell.angle_gamma   90.00
#
_symmetry.space_group_name_H-M   'P 1'
#
loop_
_entity.id
_entity.type
_entity.pdbx_description
1 polymer ?
#
loop_
_entity_poly.entity_id
_entity_poly.type
_entity_poly.pdbx_seq_one_letter_code
_entity_poly.pdbx_strand_id
1 'polypeptide(L)'
;RCTDSILPAVDALMTLCASNVSDGVFIAENDWPMFARTIVPKLTEAGIGFDIPQEVTEAVGTECRIEFYLDRDLYGITCEAVAKYGDFTFQLVPTAKELRGVINPDSRSRASQVKRDLSRESFAVQVVRQLCPTWSSIDVARVKEEDEQAILLMLTDGVQILKSVGQVFSTAAFDGMMQPN
;
A
#
# COMPACT_ATOMS: atom_id res chain seq x y z
N ARG A 1 23.37 10.79 -35.55
CA ARG A 1 23.39 12.08 -34.79
C ARG A 1 22.23 12.02 -33.83
N CYS A 2 22.50 11.86 -32.53
CA CYS A 2 21.48 12.05 -31.51
C CYS A 2 21.01 13.52 -31.55
N THR A 3 19.71 13.74 -31.55
CA THR A 3 19.14 15.06 -31.36
C THR A 3 19.31 15.51 -29.91
N ASP A 4 19.51 16.80 -29.67
CA ASP A 4 19.73 17.37 -28.33
C ASP A 4 18.62 17.01 -27.34
N SER A 5 17.44 16.63 -27.81
CA SER A 5 16.30 16.17 -27.00
C SER A 5 16.49 14.77 -26.42
N ILE A 6 17.37 13.92 -26.98
CA ILE A 6 17.62 12.55 -26.52
C ILE A 6 18.69 12.51 -25.41
N LEU A 7 19.59 13.50 -25.39
CA LEU A 7 20.69 13.55 -24.42
C LEU A 7 20.26 13.43 -22.94
N PRO A 8 19.21 14.14 -22.46
CA PRO A 8 18.79 14.01 -21.06
C PRO A 8 18.24 12.61 -20.69
N ALA A 9 17.63 11.93 -21.67
CA ALA A 9 17.12 10.58 -21.46
C ALA A 9 18.25 9.54 -21.43
N VAL A 10 19.24 9.72 -22.32
CA VAL A 10 20.46 8.88 -22.35
C VAL A 10 21.30 9.09 -21.08
N ASP A 11 21.46 10.33 -20.64
CA ASP A 11 22.21 10.67 -19.42
C ASP A 11 21.55 10.08 -18.17
N ALA A 12 20.22 10.12 -18.09
CA ALA A 12 19.46 9.48 -17.02
C ALA A 12 19.57 7.95 -17.06
N LEU A 13 19.55 7.33 -18.25
CA LEU A 13 19.79 5.90 -18.43
C LEU A 13 21.23 5.53 -18.04
N MET A 14 22.23 6.29 -18.47
CA MET A 14 23.64 6.06 -18.13
C MET A 14 23.89 6.19 -16.63
N THR A 15 23.20 7.11 -15.95
CA THR A 15 23.28 7.28 -14.50
C THR A 15 22.70 6.09 -13.74
N LEU A 16 21.59 5.51 -14.24
CA LEU A 16 20.99 4.31 -13.68
C LEU A 16 21.84 3.05 -13.91
N CYS A 17 22.53 2.99 -15.03
CA CYS A 17 23.19 1.76 -15.50
C CYS A 17 24.64 1.63 -15.08
N ALA A 18 25.20 2.62 -14.41
CA ALA A 18 26.53 2.73 -13.76
C ALA A 18 27.72 1.95 -14.35
N SER A 19 27.59 1.11 -15.38
CA SER A 19 28.69 0.49 -16.15
C SER A 19 28.17 -0.53 -17.18
N ASN A 20 28.75 -0.52 -18.39
CA ASN A 20 28.66 -1.49 -19.49
C ASN A 20 27.29 -1.60 -20.20
N VAL A 21 27.09 -0.68 -21.15
CA VAL A 21 25.92 -0.65 -22.04
C VAL A 21 26.01 -1.63 -23.23
N SER A 22 27.08 -2.43 -23.33
CA SER A 22 27.31 -3.29 -24.51
C SER A 22 26.34 -4.47 -24.63
N ASP A 23 25.82 -4.99 -23.51
CA ASP A 23 25.01 -6.20 -23.49
C ASP A 23 23.54 -6.00 -23.04
N GLY A 24 23.10 -4.73 -22.99
CA GLY A 24 21.79 -4.36 -22.49
C GLY A 24 21.82 -3.93 -21.02
N VAL A 25 20.75 -3.26 -20.61
CA VAL A 25 20.58 -2.76 -19.24
C VAL A 25 19.58 -3.64 -18.54
N PHE A 26 20.01 -4.25 -17.45
CA PHE A 26 19.11 -4.96 -16.56
C PHE A 26 18.56 -3.98 -15.51
N ILE A 27 17.24 -3.80 -15.51
CA ILE A 27 16.54 -3.02 -14.50
C ILE A 27 15.99 -4.02 -13.48
N ALA A 28 16.46 -3.93 -12.24
CA ALA A 28 15.94 -4.77 -11.17
C ALA A 28 14.44 -4.51 -10.97
N GLU A 29 13.71 -5.55 -10.62
CA GLU A 29 12.25 -5.49 -10.44
C GLU A 29 11.82 -4.37 -9.48
N ASN A 30 12.59 -4.13 -8.42
CA ASN A 30 12.37 -3.05 -7.46
C ASN A 30 12.58 -1.64 -8.02
N ASP A 31 13.34 -1.50 -9.12
CA ASP A 31 13.67 -0.21 -9.73
C ASP A 31 12.71 0.13 -10.88
N TRP A 32 11.90 -0.82 -11.31
CA TRP A 32 10.92 -0.65 -12.38
C TRP A 32 9.95 0.53 -12.16
N PRO A 33 9.36 0.73 -10.97
CA PRO A 33 8.44 1.86 -10.75
C PRO A 33 9.14 3.22 -10.90
N MET A 34 10.40 3.32 -10.46
CA MET A 34 11.20 4.53 -10.64
C MET A 34 11.57 4.74 -12.11
N PHE A 35 11.97 3.69 -12.80
CA PHE A 35 12.29 3.72 -14.23
C PHE A 35 11.08 4.16 -15.05
N ALA A 36 9.93 3.52 -14.87
CA ALA A 36 8.69 3.83 -15.57
C ALA A 36 8.23 5.28 -15.34
N ARG A 37 8.41 5.80 -14.14
CA ARG A 37 7.99 7.16 -13.78
C ARG A 37 8.96 8.23 -14.28
N THR A 38 10.27 7.95 -14.28
CA THR A 38 11.30 8.97 -14.47
C THR A 38 11.91 8.91 -15.87
N ILE A 39 12.11 7.72 -16.40
CA ILE A 39 12.85 7.51 -17.65
C ILE A 39 11.89 7.34 -18.83
N VAL A 40 10.85 6.52 -18.66
CA VAL A 40 9.88 6.23 -19.73
C VAL A 40 9.28 7.51 -20.35
N PRO A 41 8.80 8.52 -19.59
CA PRO A 41 8.30 9.76 -20.18
C PRO A 41 9.34 10.49 -21.00
N LYS A 42 10.59 10.56 -20.54
CA LYS A 42 11.69 11.22 -21.25
C LYS A 42 12.05 10.50 -22.55
N LEU A 43 12.00 9.17 -22.55
CA LEU A 43 12.23 8.38 -23.77
C LEU A 43 11.08 8.59 -24.78
N THR A 44 9.84 8.64 -24.30
CA THR A 44 8.67 8.90 -25.13
C THR A 44 8.71 10.31 -25.73
N GLU A 45 9.05 11.32 -24.94
CA GLU A 45 9.25 12.70 -25.43
C GLU A 45 10.36 12.79 -26.45
N ALA A 46 11.39 11.96 -26.30
CA ALA A 46 12.49 11.87 -27.28
C ALA A 46 12.14 11.05 -28.55
N GLY A 47 10.89 10.56 -28.65
CA GLY A 47 10.42 9.77 -29.80
C GLY A 47 10.94 8.33 -29.84
N ILE A 48 11.46 7.82 -28.71
CA ILE A 48 11.91 6.44 -28.59
C ILE A 48 10.70 5.59 -28.17
N GLY A 49 10.23 4.77 -29.11
CA GLY A 49 9.21 3.76 -28.83
C GLY A 49 9.82 2.53 -28.15
N PHE A 50 9.17 2.03 -27.15
CA PHE A 50 9.54 0.78 -26.48
C PHE A 50 8.28 0.05 -26.03
N ASP A 51 8.38 -1.27 -25.99
CA ASP A 51 7.31 -2.13 -25.48
C ASP A 51 7.44 -2.25 -23.97
N ILE A 52 6.47 -1.69 -23.24
CA ILE A 52 6.37 -1.91 -21.80
C ILE A 52 5.40 -3.07 -21.63
N PRO A 53 5.78 -4.12 -20.91
CA PRO A 53 4.84 -5.18 -20.56
C PRO A 53 3.57 -4.58 -19.94
N GLN A 54 2.40 -5.01 -20.41
CA GLN A 54 1.10 -4.47 -19.98
C GLN A 54 0.92 -4.54 -18.46
N GLU A 55 1.49 -5.57 -17.83
CA GLU A 55 1.54 -5.78 -16.39
C GLU A 55 2.21 -4.62 -15.61
N VAL A 56 3.20 -3.97 -16.20
CA VAL A 56 3.89 -2.81 -15.60
C VAL A 56 3.05 -1.54 -15.76
N THR A 57 2.34 -1.42 -16.87
CA THR A 57 1.51 -0.24 -17.16
C THR A 57 0.26 -0.21 -16.29
N GLU A 58 -0.34 -1.37 -16.02
CA GLU A 58 -1.51 -1.51 -15.15
C GLU A 58 -1.19 -1.20 -13.68
N ALA A 59 0.02 -1.55 -13.21
CA ALA A 59 0.45 -1.27 -11.84
C ALA A 59 0.69 0.23 -11.54
N VAL A 60 0.96 1.04 -12.55
CA VAL A 60 1.37 2.45 -12.38
C VAL A 60 0.20 3.40 -12.05
N GLY A 61 -1.05 2.97 -12.16
CA GLY A 61 -2.22 3.84 -12.03
C GLY A 61 -3.30 3.39 -11.05
N THR A 62 -3.09 2.35 -10.27
CA THR A 62 -4.14 1.79 -9.42
C THR A 62 -4.36 2.67 -8.19
N GLU A 63 -5.59 3.15 -8.01
CA GLU A 63 -5.98 3.95 -6.86
C GLU A 63 -5.86 3.14 -5.56
N CYS A 64 -5.24 3.75 -4.54
CA CYS A 64 -5.15 3.18 -3.21
C CYS A 64 -6.54 3.17 -2.54
N ARG A 65 -7.05 2.01 -2.19
CA ARG A 65 -8.24 1.86 -1.34
C ARG A 65 -7.84 1.29 0.00
N ILE A 66 -8.18 2.01 1.06
CA ILE A 66 -7.99 1.55 2.43
C ILE A 66 -9.26 0.84 2.88
N GLU A 67 -9.09 -0.35 3.45
CA GLU A 67 -10.18 -1.11 4.04
C GLU A 67 -9.83 -1.50 5.47
N PHE A 68 -10.81 -1.41 6.35
CA PHE A 68 -10.72 -1.80 7.76
C PHE A 68 -11.70 -2.93 8.03
N TYR A 69 -11.23 -3.95 8.72
CA TYR A 69 -12.04 -5.09 9.11
C TYR A 69 -12.12 -5.13 10.64
N LEU A 70 -13.33 -4.94 11.16
CA LEU A 70 -13.63 -4.96 12.59
C LEU A 70 -14.24 -6.29 12.99
N ASP A 71 -13.70 -6.87 14.04
CA ASP A 71 -14.22 -8.08 14.63
C ASP A 71 -14.21 -7.99 16.15
N ARG A 72 -14.97 -8.85 16.81
CA ARG A 72 -14.95 -9.06 18.26
C ARG A 72 -14.60 -10.49 18.58
N ASP A 73 -13.60 -10.66 19.43
CA ASP A 73 -13.25 -11.95 20.04
C ASP A 73 -13.35 -11.88 21.58
N LEU A 74 -12.88 -12.94 22.25
CA LEU A 74 -12.89 -13.04 23.72
C LEU A 74 -11.97 -12.02 24.42
N TYR A 75 -11.08 -11.37 23.67
CA TYR A 75 -10.06 -10.45 24.20
C TYR A 75 -10.34 -8.99 23.86
N GLY A 76 -11.45 -8.71 23.19
CA GLY A 76 -11.88 -7.36 22.82
C GLY A 76 -12.16 -7.16 21.34
N ILE A 77 -12.07 -5.92 20.89
CA ILE A 77 -12.31 -5.55 19.49
C ILE A 77 -10.99 -5.61 18.72
N THR A 78 -10.98 -6.25 17.57
CA THR A 78 -9.86 -6.27 16.64
C THR A 78 -10.12 -5.37 15.43
N CYS A 79 -9.07 -4.74 14.93
CA CYS A 79 -9.09 -3.95 13.72
C CYS A 79 -7.91 -4.36 12.83
N GLU A 80 -8.21 -4.94 11.69
CA GLU A 80 -7.23 -5.19 10.64
C GLU A 80 -7.37 -4.11 9.56
N ALA A 81 -6.25 -3.54 9.12
CA ALA A 81 -6.23 -2.55 8.07
C ALA A 81 -5.45 -3.06 6.86
N VAL A 82 -5.99 -2.85 5.67
CA VAL A 82 -5.34 -3.23 4.42
C VAL A 82 -5.40 -2.10 3.40
N ALA A 83 -4.38 -2.03 2.54
CA ALA A 83 -4.38 -1.19 1.35
C ALA A 83 -4.55 -2.06 0.11
N LYS A 84 -5.51 -1.73 -0.73
CA LYS A 84 -5.78 -2.41 -2.00
C LYS A 84 -5.40 -1.53 -3.18
N TYR A 85 -4.72 -2.16 -4.14
CA TYR A 85 -4.30 -1.58 -5.42
C TYR A 85 -4.68 -2.56 -6.53
N GLY A 86 -5.89 -2.43 -7.07
CA GLY A 86 -6.45 -3.44 -7.97
C GLY A 86 -6.53 -4.81 -7.29
N ASP A 87 -5.82 -5.79 -7.85
CA ASP A 87 -5.77 -7.16 -7.32
C ASP A 87 -4.77 -7.35 -6.17
N PHE A 88 -3.95 -6.34 -5.87
CA PHE A 88 -2.96 -6.41 -4.82
C PHE A 88 -3.52 -5.93 -3.48
N THR A 89 -3.22 -6.68 -2.43
CA THR A 89 -3.62 -6.34 -1.07
C THR A 89 -2.39 -6.35 -0.16
N PHE A 90 -2.20 -5.26 0.57
CA PHE A 90 -1.10 -5.09 1.51
C PHE A 90 -1.66 -4.91 2.91
N GLN A 91 -1.23 -5.74 3.85
CA GLN A 91 -1.55 -5.55 5.25
C GLN A 91 -0.84 -4.31 5.79
N LEU A 92 -1.58 -3.48 6.52
CA LEU A 92 -1.05 -2.25 7.12
C LEU A 92 -0.73 -2.51 8.59
N VAL A 93 0.54 -2.40 8.91
CA VAL A 93 1.10 -2.67 10.23
C VAL A 93 2.02 -1.53 10.69
N PRO A 94 2.34 -1.43 12.01
CA PRO A 94 2.99 -0.23 12.57
C PRO A 94 4.41 0.05 12.11
N THR A 95 5.13 -0.94 11.60
CA THR A 95 6.54 -0.79 11.24
C THR A 95 6.73 -0.61 9.73
N ALA A 96 7.70 0.20 9.33
CA ALA A 96 7.98 0.46 7.92
C ALA A 96 8.41 -0.80 7.13
N LYS A 97 8.94 -1.83 7.81
CA LYS A 97 9.28 -3.12 7.20
C LYS A 97 8.02 -3.92 6.88
N GLU A 98 7.05 -3.83 7.74
CA GLU A 98 5.79 -4.57 7.71
C GLU A 98 4.78 -3.93 6.75
N LEU A 99 4.88 -2.61 6.50
CA LEU A 99 4.14 -1.95 5.41
C LEU A 99 4.44 -2.57 4.01
N ARG A 100 5.38 -3.50 3.92
CA ARG A 100 5.71 -4.24 2.71
C ARG A 100 5.06 -5.63 2.64
N GLY A 101 4.33 -6.02 3.67
CA GLY A 101 3.65 -7.33 3.70
C GLY A 101 2.63 -7.46 2.58
N VAL A 102 2.76 -8.49 1.75
CA VAL A 102 1.77 -8.86 0.72
C VAL A 102 0.99 -10.04 1.24
N ILE A 103 -0.33 -9.89 1.36
CA ILE A 103 -1.21 -10.96 1.87
C ILE A 103 -1.34 -12.08 0.86
N ASN A 104 -1.31 -11.76 -0.44
CA ASN A 104 -1.42 -12.78 -1.49
C ASN A 104 -0.03 -13.25 -1.93
N PRO A 105 0.41 -14.47 -1.56
CA PRO A 105 1.74 -14.99 -1.90
C PRO A 105 1.95 -15.20 -3.41
N ASP A 106 0.89 -15.46 -4.18
CA ASP A 106 1.01 -15.69 -5.62
C ASP A 106 1.30 -14.40 -6.40
N SER A 107 1.08 -13.26 -5.76
CA SER A 107 1.31 -11.92 -6.35
C SER A 107 2.61 -11.25 -5.89
N ARG A 108 3.46 -11.93 -5.10
CA ARG A 108 4.67 -11.30 -4.51
C ARG A 108 5.62 -10.71 -5.53
N SER A 109 5.82 -11.40 -6.66
CA SER A 109 6.70 -10.93 -7.73
C SER A 109 6.16 -9.69 -8.46
N ARG A 110 4.83 -9.52 -8.51
CA ARG A 110 4.17 -8.37 -9.14
C ARG A 110 3.91 -7.24 -8.16
N ALA A 111 3.83 -7.53 -6.88
CA ALA A 111 3.53 -6.53 -5.84
C ALA A 111 4.62 -5.46 -5.69
N SER A 112 5.87 -5.76 -6.04
CA SER A 112 6.97 -4.79 -6.07
C SER A 112 6.78 -3.71 -7.14
N GLN A 113 5.96 -3.97 -8.15
CA GLN A 113 5.67 -3.06 -9.25
C GLN A 113 4.54 -2.08 -8.92
N VAL A 114 3.79 -2.31 -7.84
CA VAL A 114 2.70 -1.45 -7.41
C VAL A 114 3.25 -0.16 -6.83
N LYS A 115 2.86 0.97 -7.40
CA LYS A 115 3.14 2.30 -6.85
C LYS A 115 2.24 2.53 -5.63
N ARG A 116 2.75 2.22 -4.45
CA ARG A 116 2.03 2.41 -3.20
C ARG A 116 1.98 3.88 -2.79
N ASP A 117 0.83 4.30 -2.26
CA ASP A 117 0.65 5.60 -1.58
C ASP A 117 0.99 5.45 -0.09
N LEU A 118 2.29 5.47 0.20
CA LEU A 118 2.79 5.31 1.57
C LEU A 118 2.29 6.39 2.53
N SER A 119 1.96 7.58 2.03
CA SER A 119 1.40 8.66 2.85
C SER A 119 0.01 8.30 3.34
N ARG A 120 -0.85 7.83 2.45
CA ARG A 120 -2.21 7.38 2.76
C ARG A 120 -2.21 6.16 3.66
N GLU A 121 -1.33 5.20 3.38
CA GLU A 121 -1.17 4.00 4.21
C GLU A 121 -0.69 4.34 5.62
N SER A 122 0.33 5.19 5.76
CA SER A 122 0.85 5.63 7.05
C SER A 122 -0.22 6.39 7.85
N PHE A 123 -1.03 7.22 7.20
CA PHE A 123 -2.14 7.89 7.84
C PHE A 123 -3.17 6.90 8.38
N ALA A 124 -3.55 5.89 7.59
CA ALA A 124 -4.45 4.83 8.03
C ALA A 124 -3.92 4.08 9.25
N VAL A 125 -2.62 3.71 9.25
CA VAL A 125 -1.95 3.08 10.41
C VAL A 125 -2.00 3.97 11.64
N GLN A 126 -1.76 5.28 11.49
CA GLN A 126 -1.83 6.22 12.62
C GLN A 126 -3.24 6.30 13.21
N VAL A 127 -4.26 6.34 12.38
CA VAL A 127 -5.66 6.34 12.84
C VAL A 127 -5.98 5.07 13.61
N VAL A 128 -5.59 3.90 13.08
CA VAL A 128 -5.78 2.62 13.79
C VAL A 128 -5.04 2.61 15.13
N ARG A 129 -3.82 3.15 15.20
CA ARG A 129 -3.06 3.25 16.46
C ARG A 129 -3.73 4.11 17.51
N GLN A 130 -4.41 5.17 17.10
CA GLN A 130 -5.14 6.04 18.04
C GLN A 130 -6.38 5.34 18.61
N LEU A 131 -7.05 4.53 17.80
CA LEU A 131 -8.27 3.83 18.20
C LEU A 131 -7.97 2.48 18.86
N CYS A 132 -6.93 1.79 18.43
CA CYS A 132 -6.52 0.48 18.88
C CYS A 132 -5.07 0.52 19.39
N PRO A 133 -4.82 0.90 20.64
CA PRO A 133 -3.47 1.17 21.13
C PRO A 133 -2.62 -0.09 21.32
N THR A 134 -3.23 -1.26 21.34
CA THR A 134 -2.53 -2.55 21.50
C THR A 134 -2.41 -3.25 20.15
N TRP A 135 -1.20 -3.77 19.84
CA TRP A 135 -0.96 -4.60 18.67
C TRP A 135 -0.51 -5.98 19.12
N SER A 136 -1.09 -7.01 18.51
CA SER A 136 -0.69 -8.38 18.77
C SER A 136 0.57 -8.76 17.99
N SER A 137 1.18 -9.88 18.38
CA SER A 137 2.34 -10.44 17.65
C SER A 137 2.01 -10.93 16.23
N ILE A 138 0.74 -11.01 15.89
CA ILE A 138 0.23 -11.36 14.55
C ILE A 138 -0.27 -10.11 13.80
N ASP A 139 0.21 -8.93 14.18
CA ASP A 139 -0.02 -7.64 13.51
C ASP A 139 -1.48 -7.19 13.41
N VAL A 140 -2.32 -7.62 14.35
CA VAL A 140 -3.70 -7.17 14.47
C VAL A 140 -3.81 -6.14 15.58
N ALA A 141 -4.35 -4.97 15.24
CA ALA A 141 -4.64 -3.92 16.22
C ALA A 141 -5.83 -4.32 17.10
N ARG A 142 -5.77 -3.96 18.37
CA ARG A 142 -6.77 -4.40 19.36
C ARG A 142 -7.11 -3.31 20.36
N VAL A 143 -8.39 -3.23 20.68
CA VAL A 143 -8.92 -2.63 21.91
C VAL A 143 -9.22 -3.78 22.85
N LYS A 144 -8.57 -3.79 24.02
CA LYS A 144 -8.75 -4.87 25.00
C LYS A 144 -10.11 -4.80 25.65
N GLU A 145 -10.69 -5.98 26.03
CA GLU A 145 -12.00 -6.09 26.66
C GLU A 145 -12.07 -5.34 28.01
N GLU A 146 -10.95 -5.22 28.72
CA GLU A 146 -10.85 -4.48 29.99
C GLU A 146 -10.81 -2.95 29.83
N ASP A 147 -10.60 -2.44 28.61
CA ASP A 147 -10.53 -1.00 28.32
C ASP A 147 -11.90 -0.46 27.86
N GLU A 148 -12.81 -0.32 28.81
CA GLU A 148 -14.18 0.14 28.55
C GLU A 148 -14.23 1.51 27.83
N GLN A 149 -13.30 2.41 28.13
CA GLN A 149 -13.25 3.73 27.50
C GLN A 149 -12.86 3.64 26.04
N ALA A 150 -11.86 2.82 25.71
CA ALA A 150 -11.45 2.62 24.33
C ALA A 150 -12.51 1.84 23.53
N ILE A 151 -13.21 0.89 24.15
CA ILE A 151 -14.37 0.20 23.56
C ILE A 151 -15.46 1.22 23.24
N LEU A 152 -15.86 2.05 24.21
CA LEU A 152 -16.88 3.07 24.00
C LEU A 152 -16.49 4.02 22.88
N LEU A 153 -15.24 4.52 22.89
CA LEU A 153 -14.72 5.38 21.83
C LEU A 153 -14.81 4.70 20.45
N MET A 154 -14.43 3.43 20.36
CA MET A 154 -14.50 2.68 19.10
C MET A 154 -15.93 2.57 18.59
N LEU A 155 -16.91 2.28 19.48
CA LEU A 155 -18.30 2.09 19.11
C LEU A 155 -19.03 3.41 18.80
N THR A 156 -18.65 4.53 19.43
CA THR A 156 -19.29 5.83 19.20
C THR A 156 -18.68 6.57 18.00
N ASP A 157 -17.40 6.90 18.10
CA ASP A 157 -16.73 7.77 17.13
C ASP A 157 -15.76 6.99 16.22
N GLY A 158 -15.16 5.92 16.72
CA GLY A 158 -14.09 5.20 16.05
C GLY A 158 -14.48 4.66 14.68
N VAL A 159 -15.67 4.07 14.57
CA VAL A 159 -16.19 3.58 13.27
C VAL A 159 -16.36 4.71 12.26
N GLN A 160 -16.82 5.89 12.70
CA GLN A 160 -16.99 7.05 11.81
C GLN A 160 -15.63 7.63 11.39
N ILE A 161 -14.67 7.66 12.31
CA ILE A 161 -13.28 8.07 12.01
C ILE A 161 -12.68 7.13 10.96
N LEU A 162 -12.80 5.81 11.12
CA LEU A 162 -12.33 4.84 10.14
C LEU A 162 -13.02 5.02 8.79
N LYS A 163 -14.34 5.23 8.76
CA LYS A 163 -15.11 5.49 7.53
C LYS A 163 -14.66 6.77 6.80
N SER A 164 -14.13 7.76 7.51
CA SER A 164 -13.60 8.97 6.88
C SER A 164 -12.29 8.74 6.14
N VAL A 165 -11.57 7.64 6.45
CA VAL A 165 -10.28 7.27 5.86
C VAL A 165 -10.43 6.22 4.78
N GLY A 166 -11.33 5.24 4.97
CA GLY A 166 -11.50 4.11 4.07
C GLY A 166 -12.83 3.40 4.24
N GLN A 167 -12.97 2.25 3.60
CA GLN A 167 -14.14 1.39 3.76
C GLN A 167 -14.02 0.58 5.05
N VAL A 168 -15.14 0.43 5.76
CA VAL A 168 -15.20 -0.34 7.00
C VAL A 168 -16.13 -1.52 6.80
N PHE A 169 -15.61 -2.70 7.12
CA PHE A 169 -16.33 -3.96 7.16
C PHE A 169 -16.35 -4.46 8.60
N SER A 170 -17.43 -5.07 9.03
CA SER A 170 -17.59 -5.60 10.38
C SER A 170 -18.21 -6.99 10.35
N THR A 171 -17.90 -7.77 11.37
CA THR A 171 -18.55 -9.06 11.59
C THR A 171 -19.83 -8.89 12.39
N ALA A 172 -20.72 -9.89 12.34
CA ALA A 172 -21.93 -9.91 13.16
C ALA A 172 -21.63 -9.82 14.66
N ALA A 173 -20.47 -10.33 15.10
CA ALA A 173 -20.04 -10.25 16.50
C ALA A 173 -19.76 -8.79 16.92
N PHE A 174 -19.10 -8.02 16.07
CA PHE A 174 -18.87 -6.59 16.29
C PHE A 174 -20.18 -5.80 16.21
N ASP A 175 -21.01 -6.05 15.20
CA ASP A 175 -22.28 -5.34 14.98
C ASP A 175 -23.25 -5.53 16.16
N GLY A 176 -23.21 -6.70 16.81
CA GLY A 176 -23.97 -6.96 18.02
C GLY A 176 -23.65 -6.02 19.20
N MET A 177 -22.43 -5.45 19.24
CA MET A 177 -22.06 -4.45 20.25
C MET A 177 -22.64 -3.05 19.96
N MET A 178 -22.96 -2.77 18.71
CA MET A 178 -23.51 -1.48 18.28
C MET A 178 -25.03 -1.36 18.50
N GLN A 179 -25.70 -2.48 18.79
CA GLN A 179 -27.15 -2.49 19.01
C GLN A 179 -27.43 -2.09 20.47
N PRO A 180 -28.29 -1.08 20.72
CA PRO A 180 -28.74 -0.79 22.07
C PRO A 180 -29.56 -1.98 22.60
N ASN A 181 -29.20 -2.48 23.79
CA ASN A 181 -30.01 -3.43 24.53
C ASN A 181 -31.35 -2.81 24.96
#